data_8e3d8f48bd674d333c13e615771e48be
#
_entry.id   8e3d8f48bd674d333c13e615771e48be
#
_cell.length_a   1.000
_cell.length_b   1.000
_cell.length_c   1.000
_cell.angle_alpha   90.00
_cell.angle_beta   90.00
_cell.angle_gamma   90.00
#
_symmetry.space_group_name_H-M   'P 1'
#
loop_
_entity.id
_entity.type
_entity.pdbx_description
1 polymer ?
#
loop_
_entity_poly.entity_id
_entity_poly.type
_entity_poly.pdbx_seq_one_letter_code
_entity_poly.pdbx_strand_id
1 'polypeptide(L)'
;MEFSGYHFIAIGGIGQSALANILLKEGKKVSGSDISKNKYAKKLENLGALIYEGHSADNIKGSPVVVVSSAIKEDNPELVEAKRRGLKIIHRSDLLKIISDRYPLFLGFCGTHGKTTTSGMCAYLLSKSALKPAYAIGGIIPALDTNGDCEDKNTPFFAAELDESDGTVLKYSPKITLINNLEADHLDFYKNGLDDIINTFSAFLAALKSGAKAVVNIDNSGNTKLIKNNPDFKGFVTCSTEQKEVKYRAENIKLDVLSSSFDFCANGKILGKIELSIPGMHNVSNALGVAACLIEA
;
A
#
# COMPACT_ATOMS: atom_id res chain seq x y z
N MET A 1 -20.50 -17.62 16.69
CA MET A 1 -19.60 -17.05 17.72
C MET A 1 -19.43 -15.57 17.42
N GLU A 2 -19.73 -14.72 18.38
CA GLU A 2 -19.49 -13.29 18.24
C GLU A 2 -17.98 -13.01 18.37
N PHE A 3 -17.40 -12.28 17.39
CA PHE A 3 -15.97 -12.00 17.41
C PHE A 3 -15.63 -11.01 18.52
N SER A 4 -14.67 -11.36 19.38
CA SER A 4 -14.24 -10.50 20.51
C SER A 4 -13.23 -9.42 20.09
N GLY A 5 -12.89 -9.29 18.81
CA GLY A 5 -11.91 -8.35 18.25
C GLY A 5 -10.90 -9.03 17.33
N TYR A 6 -9.73 -8.44 17.21
CA TYR A 6 -8.63 -8.93 16.39
C TYR A 6 -7.40 -9.23 17.27
N HIS A 7 -6.72 -10.33 16.99
CA HIS A 7 -5.45 -10.68 17.63
C HIS A 7 -4.36 -10.86 16.56
N PHE A 8 -3.30 -10.06 16.64
CA PHE A 8 -2.21 -10.06 15.67
C PHE A 8 -1.00 -10.83 16.22
N ILE A 9 -0.55 -11.87 15.51
CA ILE A 9 0.71 -12.54 15.82
C ILE A 9 1.84 -11.79 15.11
N ALA A 10 2.84 -11.30 15.86
CA ALA A 10 3.89 -10.35 15.46
C ALA A 10 3.32 -8.97 15.09
N ILE A 11 2.56 -8.37 16.01
CA ILE A 11 1.87 -7.08 15.84
C ILE A 11 2.81 -5.91 15.59
N GLY A 12 4.07 -6.00 16.04
CA GLY A 12 5.10 -4.98 15.83
C GLY A 12 5.71 -4.98 14.43
N GLY A 13 5.33 -5.92 13.56
CA GLY A 13 5.71 -5.90 12.15
C GLY A 13 5.11 -4.70 11.42
N ILE A 14 5.87 -4.12 10.46
CA ILE A 14 5.48 -2.87 9.78
C ILE A 14 4.08 -2.95 9.14
N GLY A 15 3.77 -3.99 8.38
CA GLY A 15 2.46 -4.15 7.74
C GLY A 15 1.33 -4.49 8.74
N GLN A 16 1.64 -5.27 9.80
CA GLN A 16 0.67 -5.63 10.83
C GLN A 16 0.28 -4.41 11.68
N SER A 17 1.27 -3.61 12.10
CA SER A 17 1.05 -2.43 12.94
C SER A 17 0.20 -1.37 12.25
N ALA A 18 0.35 -1.19 10.92
CA ALA A 18 -0.49 -0.28 10.14
C ALA A 18 -1.98 -0.67 10.21
N LEU A 19 -2.27 -1.95 9.97
CA LEU A 19 -3.65 -2.46 9.99
C LEU A 19 -4.24 -2.46 11.41
N ALA A 20 -3.43 -2.81 12.41
CA ALA A 20 -3.83 -2.75 13.81
C ALA A 20 -4.20 -1.33 14.24
N ASN A 21 -3.42 -0.31 13.79
CA ASN A 21 -3.71 1.10 14.06
C ASN A 21 -5.05 1.53 13.45
N ILE A 22 -5.30 1.21 12.19
CA ILE A 22 -6.58 1.51 11.51
C ILE A 22 -7.76 0.93 12.31
N LEU A 23 -7.66 -0.35 12.69
CA LEU A 23 -8.72 -1.01 13.47
C LEU A 23 -8.96 -0.36 14.84
N LEU A 24 -7.90 0.07 15.54
CA LEU A 24 -8.02 0.81 16.81
C LEU A 24 -8.72 2.14 16.59
N LYS A 25 -8.33 2.90 15.57
CA LYS A 25 -8.97 4.17 15.20
C LYS A 25 -10.44 3.99 14.83
N GLU A 26 -10.80 2.88 14.21
CA GLU A 26 -12.19 2.48 13.95
C GLU A 26 -12.95 2.05 15.22
N GLY A 27 -12.29 1.97 16.36
CA GLY A 27 -12.90 1.56 17.65
C GLY A 27 -13.01 0.04 17.82
N LYS A 28 -12.25 -0.74 17.04
CA LYS A 28 -12.21 -2.20 17.20
C LYS A 28 -11.29 -2.58 18.35
N LYS A 29 -11.62 -3.68 19.04
CA LYS A 29 -10.72 -4.27 20.05
C LYS A 29 -9.56 -4.95 19.34
N VAL A 30 -8.34 -4.59 19.72
CA VAL A 30 -7.10 -5.15 19.16
C VAL A 30 -6.22 -5.66 20.29
N SER A 31 -5.72 -6.88 20.10
CA SER A 31 -4.65 -7.44 20.90
C SER A 31 -3.58 -8.01 19.97
N GLY A 32 -2.41 -8.29 20.49
CA GLY A 32 -1.38 -8.98 19.71
C GLY A 32 -0.14 -9.26 20.53
N SER A 33 0.73 -10.05 19.95
CA SER A 33 2.01 -10.44 20.51
C SER A 33 3.16 -10.08 19.58
N ASP A 34 4.33 -9.90 20.14
CA ASP A 34 5.59 -9.83 19.40
C ASP A 34 6.73 -10.39 20.25
N ILE A 35 7.84 -10.79 19.63
CA ILE A 35 9.04 -11.27 20.34
C ILE A 35 9.53 -10.21 21.32
N SER A 36 9.44 -8.93 20.93
CA SER A 36 9.77 -7.77 21.77
C SER A 36 8.83 -6.62 21.53
N LYS A 37 8.55 -5.81 22.54
CA LYS A 37 7.76 -4.58 22.41
C LYS A 37 8.58 -3.48 21.72
N ASN A 38 8.68 -3.56 20.40
CA ASN A 38 9.32 -2.52 19.59
C ASN A 38 8.50 -1.21 19.58
N LYS A 39 9.01 -0.17 18.88
CA LYS A 39 8.37 1.14 18.82
C LYS A 39 6.93 1.11 18.27
N TYR A 40 6.63 0.19 17.34
CA TYR A 40 5.29 0.05 16.76
C TYR A 40 4.31 -0.58 17.75
N ALA A 41 4.72 -1.65 18.40
CA ALA A 41 3.93 -2.31 19.43
C ALA A 41 3.61 -1.34 20.61
N LYS A 42 4.62 -0.59 21.09
CA LYS A 42 4.44 0.43 22.12
C LYS A 42 3.44 1.53 21.72
N LYS A 43 3.50 1.98 20.46
CA LYS A 43 2.56 2.98 19.95
C LYS A 43 1.13 2.45 19.94
N LEU A 44 0.91 1.20 19.51
CA LEU A 44 -0.40 0.55 19.54
C LEU A 44 -0.91 0.34 20.96
N GLU A 45 -0.03 -0.01 21.90
CA GLU A 45 -0.37 -0.13 23.34
C GLU A 45 -0.87 1.21 23.90
N ASN A 46 -0.20 2.32 23.57
CA ASN A 46 -0.64 3.67 23.95
C ASN A 46 -2.00 4.06 23.32
N LEU A 47 -2.38 3.46 22.20
CA LEU A 47 -3.68 3.64 21.56
C LEU A 47 -4.76 2.68 22.09
N GLY A 48 -4.42 1.84 23.09
CA GLY A 48 -5.35 0.96 23.76
C GLY A 48 -5.35 -0.50 23.28
N ALA A 49 -4.36 -0.92 22.47
CA ALA A 49 -4.16 -2.33 22.17
C ALA A 49 -3.61 -3.10 23.39
N LEU A 50 -4.04 -4.35 23.57
CA LEU A 50 -3.46 -5.25 24.56
C LEU A 50 -2.25 -5.97 23.94
N ILE A 51 -1.04 -5.61 24.36
CA ILE A 51 0.21 -6.13 23.79
C ILE A 51 0.90 -7.10 24.73
N TYR A 52 1.21 -8.29 24.22
CA TYR A 52 1.98 -9.32 24.92
C TYR A 52 3.41 -9.38 24.36
N GLU A 53 4.38 -9.54 25.23
CA GLU A 53 5.77 -9.82 24.87
C GLU A 53 6.01 -11.33 24.88
N GLY A 54 6.56 -11.86 23.78
CA GLY A 54 6.66 -13.29 23.54
C GLY A 54 5.37 -13.92 23.04
N HIS A 55 5.51 -15.08 22.42
CA HIS A 55 4.39 -15.85 21.87
C HIS A 55 3.99 -16.95 22.86
N SER A 56 2.71 -16.99 23.22
CA SER A 56 2.12 -18.01 24.10
C SER A 56 0.67 -18.28 23.72
N ALA A 57 0.24 -19.53 23.82
CA ALA A 57 -1.17 -19.92 23.65
C ALA A 57 -2.11 -19.10 24.55
N ASP A 58 -1.65 -18.71 25.74
CA ASP A 58 -2.40 -17.91 26.70
C ASP A 58 -2.66 -16.46 26.27
N ASN A 59 -1.99 -15.96 25.25
CA ASN A 59 -2.22 -14.61 24.73
C ASN A 59 -3.56 -14.50 23.98
N ILE A 60 -4.10 -15.62 23.48
CA ILE A 60 -5.38 -15.63 22.75
C ILE A 60 -6.54 -15.66 23.74
N LYS A 61 -7.12 -14.51 24.02
CA LYS A 61 -8.28 -14.36 24.91
C LYS A 61 -9.58 -14.25 24.10
N GLY A 62 -10.65 -14.85 24.61
CA GLY A 62 -11.94 -14.82 23.93
C GLY A 62 -11.94 -15.54 22.56
N SER A 63 -12.68 -15.03 21.60
CA SER A 63 -12.80 -15.59 20.24
C SER A 63 -12.44 -14.53 19.18
N PRO A 64 -11.17 -14.05 19.13
CA PRO A 64 -10.76 -13.05 18.15
C PRO A 64 -10.63 -13.63 16.74
N VAL A 65 -10.63 -12.75 15.73
CA VAL A 65 -10.06 -13.06 14.43
C VAL A 65 -8.53 -12.98 14.60
N VAL A 66 -7.84 -14.07 14.30
CA VAL A 66 -6.37 -14.13 14.41
C VAL A 66 -5.74 -13.70 13.08
N VAL A 67 -4.88 -12.69 13.14
CA VAL A 67 -4.22 -12.11 11.96
C VAL A 67 -2.75 -12.55 11.95
N VAL A 68 -2.33 -13.15 10.83
CA VAL A 68 -0.96 -13.64 10.63
C VAL A 68 -0.30 -13.01 9.41
N SER A 69 1.02 -13.11 9.34
CA SER A 69 1.81 -12.81 8.14
C SER A 69 2.57 -14.05 7.69
N SER A 70 3.15 -14.01 6.49
CA SER A 70 3.99 -15.08 5.94
C SER A 70 5.22 -15.41 6.79
N ALA A 71 5.63 -14.50 7.69
CA ALA A 71 6.75 -14.73 8.59
C ALA A 71 6.42 -15.65 9.78
N ILE A 72 5.13 -15.93 10.04
CA ILE A 72 4.70 -16.74 11.18
C ILE A 72 4.81 -18.22 10.80
N LYS A 73 5.61 -18.94 11.58
CA LYS A 73 5.82 -20.38 11.40
C LYS A 73 4.62 -21.17 11.89
N GLU A 74 4.42 -22.35 11.29
CA GLU A 74 3.31 -23.26 11.60
C GLU A 74 3.31 -23.76 13.06
N ASP A 75 4.47 -23.80 13.71
CA ASP A 75 4.68 -24.21 15.09
C ASP A 75 4.53 -23.06 16.12
N ASN A 76 4.17 -21.85 15.68
CA ASN A 76 3.92 -20.73 16.59
C ASN A 76 2.79 -21.10 17.59
N PRO A 77 3.02 -20.98 18.92
CA PRO A 77 2.06 -21.47 19.92
C PRO A 77 0.68 -20.80 19.85
N GLU A 78 0.62 -19.54 19.42
CA GLU A 78 -0.66 -18.83 19.24
C GLU A 78 -1.39 -19.33 17.99
N LEU A 79 -0.66 -19.58 16.89
CA LEU A 79 -1.25 -20.13 15.68
C LEU A 79 -1.77 -21.55 15.91
N VAL A 80 -1.02 -22.38 16.63
CA VAL A 80 -1.43 -23.75 17.03
C VAL A 80 -2.69 -23.67 17.90
N GLU A 81 -2.73 -22.79 18.89
CA GLU A 81 -3.89 -22.65 19.76
C GLU A 81 -5.13 -22.12 19.00
N ALA A 82 -4.94 -21.15 18.09
CA ALA A 82 -6.02 -20.66 17.25
C ALA A 82 -6.63 -21.77 16.38
N LYS A 83 -5.79 -22.61 15.77
CA LYS A 83 -6.21 -23.79 15.01
C LYS A 83 -6.96 -24.81 15.90
N ARG A 84 -6.39 -25.14 17.07
CA ARG A 84 -7.01 -26.07 18.03
C ARG A 84 -8.40 -25.60 18.46
N ARG A 85 -8.62 -24.28 18.62
CA ARG A 85 -9.90 -23.69 19.04
C ARG A 85 -10.85 -23.44 17.87
N GLY A 86 -10.46 -23.71 16.61
CA GLY A 86 -11.26 -23.42 15.43
C GLY A 86 -11.54 -21.93 15.23
N LEU A 87 -10.62 -21.04 15.65
CA LEU A 87 -10.78 -19.60 15.46
C LEU A 87 -10.60 -19.22 14.00
N LYS A 88 -11.21 -18.10 13.61
CA LYS A 88 -11.00 -17.53 12.28
C LYS A 88 -9.57 -16.98 12.19
N ILE A 89 -8.77 -17.55 11.29
CA ILE A 89 -7.40 -17.10 10.98
C ILE A 89 -7.41 -16.48 9.60
N ILE A 90 -6.82 -15.29 9.47
CA ILE A 90 -6.69 -14.58 8.18
C ILE A 90 -5.27 -14.07 8.00
N HIS A 91 -4.82 -14.03 6.77
CA HIS A 91 -3.55 -13.40 6.44
C HIS A 91 -3.68 -11.87 6.46
N ARG A 92 -2.58 -11.12 6.76
CA ARG A 92 -2.57 -9.65 6.75
C ARG A 92 -3.08 -9.04 5.44
N SER A 93 -2.79 -9.70 4.30
CA SER A 93 -3.28 -9.26 2.99
C SER A 93 -4.79 -9.40 2.84
N ASP A 94 -5.40 -10.42 3.46
CA ASP A 94 -6.85 -10.57 3.45
C ASP A 94 -7.52 -9.50 4.34
N LEU A 95 -6.87 -9.15 5.47
CA LEU A 95 -7.33 -8.04 6.30
C LEU A 95 -7.23 -6.70 5.56
N LEU A 96 -6.11 -6.44 4.87
CA LEU A 96 -5.95 -5.24 4.03
C LEU A 96 -7.06 -5.17 2.97
N LYS A 97 -7.37 -6.30 2.31
CA LYS A 97 -8.48 -6.37 1.36
C LYS A 97 -9.82 -6.03 2.03
N ILE A 98 -10.13 -6.65 3.17
CA ILE A 98 -11.38 -6.39 3.92
C ILE A 98 -11.49 -4.91 4.31
N ILE A 99 -10.38 -4.28 4.68
CA ILE A 99 -10.34 -2.85 5.00
C ILE A 99 -10.55 -2.03 3.73
N SER A 100 -9.74 -2.25 2.69
CA SER A 100 -9.76 -1.44 1.46
C SER A 100 -11.09 -1.53 0.70
N ASP A 101 -11.76 -2.66 0.71
CA ASP A 101 -13.07 -2.85 0.04
C ASP A 101 -14.19 -1.95 0.58
N ARG A 102 -14.00 -1.34 1.75
CA ARG A 102 -14.96 -0.41 2.37
C ARG A 102 -14.84 1.01 1.83
N TYR A 103 -13.74 1.33 1.14
CA TYR A 103 -13.44 2.67 0.67
C TYR A 103 -13.69 2.80 -0.83
N PRO A 104 -14.63 3.67 -1.27
CA PRO A 104 -14.95 3.83 -2.70
C PRO A 104 -13.78 4.42 -3.50
N LEU A 105 -12.92 5.20 -2.87
CA LEU A 105 -11.73 5.79 -3.49
C LEU A 105 -10.45 5.13 -2.94
N PHE A 106 -10.32 3.83 -3.19
CA PHE A 106 -9.11 3.09 -2.89
C PHE A 106 -8.04 3.40 -3.92
N LEU A 107 -6.90 3.95 -3.46
CA LEU A 107 -5.69 4.27 -4.22
C LEU A 107 -4.62 3.21 -3.91
N GLY A 108 -4.23 2.41 -4.89
CA GLY A 108 -3.24 1.35 -4.74
C GLY A 108 -1.89 1.74 -5.37
N PHE A 109 -0.79 1.52 -4.66
CA PHE A 109 0.56 1.83 -5.13
C PHE A 109 1.37 0.54 -5.25
N CYS A 110 1.75 0.17 -6.46
CA CYS A 110 2.45 -1.06 -6.79
C CYS A 110 3.58 -0.83 -7.79
N GLY A 111 4.32 -1.90 -8.08
CA GLY A 111 5.50 -1.89 -8.95
C GLY A 111 6.75 -2.33 -8.18
N THR A 112 7.81 -2.67 -8.89
CA THR A 112 9.02 -3.25 -8.29
C THR A 112 9.66 -2.30 -7.27
N HIS A 113 9.80 -1.01 -7.61
CA HIS A 113 10.44 0.00 -6.77
C HIS A 113 9.54 1.22 -6.54
N GLY A 114 9.73 1.90 -5.40
CA GLY A 114 9.06 3.16 -5.08
C GLY A 114 7.68 3.05 -4.45
N LYS A 115 7.16 1.85 -4.19
CA LYS A 115 5.85 1.60 -3.56
C LYS A 115 5.66 2.39 -2.25
N THR A 116 6.57 2.23 -1.31
CA THR A 116 6.51 2.91 0.00
C THR A 116 6.60 4.42 -0.14
N THR A 117 7.46 4.90 -1.05
CA THR A 117 7.62 6.33 -1.30
C THR A 117 6.35 6.94 -1.89
N THR A 118 5.79 6.32 -2.92
CA THR A 118 4.60 6.84 -3.62
C THR A 118 3.35 6.77 -2.75
N SER A 119 3.12 5.65 -2.07
CA SER A 119 2.00 5.54 -1.12
C SER A 119 2.15 6.51 0.07
N GLY A 120 3.38 6.71 0.56
CA GLY A 120 3.69 7.67 1.61
C GLY A 120 3.47 9.13 1.17
N MET A 121 3.90 9.50 -0.04
CA MET A 121 3.62 10.83 -0.61
C MET A 121 2.10 11.08 -0.73
N CYS A 122 1.35 10.10 -1.25
CA CYS A 122 -0.10 10.20 -1.36
C CYS A 122 -0.76 10.39 0.00
N ALA A 123 -0.45 9.53 0.97
CA ALA A 123 -1.00 9.61 2.33
C ALA A 123 -0.67 10.96 2.99
N TYR A 124 0.57 11.43 2.83
CA TYR A 124 1.00 12.73 3.35
C TYR A 124 0.22 13.90 2.74
N LEU A 125 0.10 13.95 1.42
CA LEU A 125 -0.61 15.03 0.73
C LEU A 125 -2.09 15.07 1.12
N LEU A 126 -2.76 13.92 1.12
CA LEU A 126 -4.16 13.82 1.53
C LEU A 126 -4.36 14.16 3.01
N SER A 127 -3.43 13.78 3.90
CA SER A 127 -3.50 14.13 5.34
C SER A 127 -3.31 15.62 5.60
N LYS A 128 -2.57 16.33 4.73
CA LYS A 128 -2.42 17.80 4.79
C LYS A 128 -3.61 18.55 4.18
N SER A 129 -4.45 17.86 3.43
CA SER A 129 -5.69 18.40 2.89
C SER A 129 -6.85 18.20 3.87
N ALA A 130 -8.03 18.70 3.52
CA ALA A 130 -9.27 18.45 4.28
C ALA A 130 -9.79 17.00 4.13
N LEU A 131 -9.19 16.16 3.27
CA LEU A 131 -9.71 14.85 2.88
C LEU A 131 -9.43 13.74 3.89
N LYS A 132 -8.40 13.91 4.74
CA LYS A 132 -8.08 13.01 5.87
C LYS A 132 -8.20 11.51 5.54
N PRO A 133 -7.31 10.94 4.72
CA PRO A 133 -7.43 9.56 4.25
C PRO A 133 -7.25 8.55 5.38
N ALA A 134 -7.79 7.35 5.19
CA ALA A 134 -7.21 6.17 5.82
C ALA A 134 -6.06 5.66 4.94
N TYR A 135 -5.01 5.06 5.56
CA TYR A 135 -3.87 4.56 4.81
C TYR A 135 -3.12 3.43 5.53
N ALA A 136 -2.48 2.57 4.73
CA ALA A 136 -1.59 1.51 5.20
C ALA A 136 -0.34 1.45 4.28
N ILE A 137 0.82 1.81 4.83
CA ILE A 137 2.07 2.00 4.09
C ILE A 137 3.14 1.04 4.62
N GLY A 138 4.03 0.59 3.75
CA GLY A 138 5.15 -0.30 4.09
C GLY A 138 6.29 0.35 4.89
N GLY A 139 6.17 1.61 5.28
CA GLY A 139 7.16 2.35 6.06
C GLY A 139 6.55 3.48 6.88
N ILE A 140 7.28 3.98 7.87
CA ILE A 140 6.88 5.18 8.61
C ILE A 140 6.98 6.39 7.68
N ILE A 141 5.94 7.21 7.67
CA ILE A 141 5.96 8.55 7.09
C ILE A 141 6.48 9.51 8.18
N PRO A 142 7.72 10.02 8.09
CA PRO A 142 8.32 10.78 9.19
C PRO A 142 7.48 11.98 9.62
N ALA A 143 6.87 12.68 8.67
CA ALA A 143 6.03 13.86 8.93
C ALA A 143 4.68 13.54 9.61
N LEU A 144 4.24 12.27 9.61
CA LEU A 144 3.02 11.78 10.27
C LEU A 144 3.33 10.85 11.45
N ASP A 145 4.59 10.49 11.64
CA ASP A 145 5.09 9.55 12.65
C ASP A 145 4.30 8.23 12.68
N THR A 146 3.78 7.77 11.55
CA THR A 146 2.99 6.54 11.47
C THR A 146 3.07 5.91 10.06
N ASN A 147 2.75 4.63 9.98
CA ASN A 147 2.67 3.87 8.74
C ASN A 147 1.23 3.47 8.38
N GLY A 148 0.28 3.80 9.24
CA GLY A 148 -1.14 3.56 9.01
C GLY A 148 -1.98 4.40 9.95
N ASP A 149 -3.08 4.95 9.46
CA ASP A 149 -4.02 5.76 10.24
C ASP A 149 -5.41 5.76 9.60
N CYS A 150 -6.38 6.23 10.37
CA CYS A 150 -7.75 6.54 9.95
C CYS A 150 -8.30 7.65 10.86
N GLU A 151 -7.91 8.92 10.57
CA GLU A 151 -8.38 10.07 11.38
C GLU A 151 -9.88 10.29 11.23
N ASP A 152 -10.40 10.20 10.01
CA ASP A 152 -11.82 10.33 9.71
C ASP A 152 -12.38 8.98 9.25
N LYS A 153 -13.28 8.41 10.05
CA LYS A 153 -13.95 7.13 9.74
C LYS A 153 -14.91 7.22 8.54
N ASN A 154 -15.30 8.43 8.15
CA ASN A 154 -16.20 8.69 7.03
C ASN A 154 -15.46 9.08 5.75
N THR A 155 -14.14 9.13 5.77
CA THR A 155 -13.35 9.43 4.58
C THR A 155 -13.66 8.44 3.46
N PRO A 156 -13.84 8.89 2.22
CA PRO A 156 -13.94 7.97 1.08
C PRO A 156 -12.58 7.44 0.62
N PHE A 157 -11.47 8.04 1.08
CA PHE A 157 -10.12 7.77 0.61
C PHE A 157 -9.41 6.71 1.45
N PHE A 158 -8.82 5.75 0.76
CA PHE A 158 -7.87 4.81 1.33
C PHE A 158 -6.65 4.70 0.44
N ALA A 159 -5.46 4.92 0.99
CA ALA A 159 -4.20 4.77 0.27
C ALA A 159 -3.42 3.57 0.81
N ALA A 160 -3.00 2.64 -0.05
CA ALA A 160 -2.22 1.51 0.41
C ALA A 160 -1.11 1.12 -0.57
N GLU A 161 -0.01 0.66 0.01
CA GLU A 161 1.02 -0.08 -0.70
C GLU A 161 0.52 -1.50 -1.00
N LEU A 162 0.66 -1.93 -2.25
CA LEU A 162 0.27 -3.25 -2.72
C LEU A 162 1.53 -4.03 -3.09
N ASP A 163 1.75 -5.12 -2.38
CA ASP A 163 2.93 -5.97 -2.57
C ASP A 163 2.67 -6.98 -3.69
N GLU A 164 3.57 -7.04 -4.66
CA GLU A 164 3.55 -8.00 -5.75
C GLU A 164 4.46 -9.20 -5.50
N SER A 165 5.38 -9.11 -4.52
CA SER A 165 6.48 -10.07 -4.33
C SER A 165 6.05 -11.52 -4.13
N ASP A 166 4.82 -11.75 -3.64
CA ASP A 166 4.21 -13.06 -3.41
C ASP A 166 2.88 -13.23 -4.18
N GLY A 167 2.61 -12.36 -5.15
CA GLY A 167 1.37 -12.37 -5.93
C GLY A 167 0.14 -11.85 -5.18
N THR A 168 0.28 -11.35 -3.95
CA THR A 168 -0.88 -10.85 -3.16
C THR A 168 -1.53 -9.62 -3.77
N VAL A 169 -0.88 -8.90 -4.69
CA VAL A 169 -1.46 -7.81 -5.45
C VAL A 169 -2.78 -8.19 -6.14
N LEU A 170 -2.93 -9.45 -6.55
CA LEU A 170 -4.14 -9.98 -7.20
C LEU A 170 -5.38 -9.99 -6.28
N LYS A 171 -5.21 -9.84 -4.97
CA LYS A 171 -6.33 -9.78 -4.02
C LYS A 171 -7.07 -8.45 -4.05
N TYR A 172 -6.45 -7.39 -4.56
CA TYR A 172 -6.93 -6.03 -4.41
C TYR A 172 -7.59 -5.50 -5.69
N SER A 173 -8.54 -4.58 -5.54
CA SER A 173 -9.20 -3.92 -6.66
C SER A 173 -9.31 -2.42 -6.38
N PRO A 174 -8.19 -1.67 -6.45
CA PRO A 174 -8.21 -0.23 -6.27
C PRO A 174 -9.03 0.46 -7.37
N LYS A 175 -9.61 1.61 -7.03
CA LYS A 175 -10.27 2.48 -8.00
C LYS A 175 -9.24 3.13 -8.93
N ILE A 176 -8.08 3.48 -8.35
CA ILE A 176 -6.95 4.02 -9.10
C ILE A 176 -5.69 3.33 -8.58
N THR A 177 -4.87 2.84 -9.47
CA THR A 177 -3.55 2.29 -9.10
C THR A 177 -2.43 3.04 -9.80
N LEU A 178 -1.31 3.24 -9.10
CA LEU A 178 -0.04 3.61 -9.70
C LEU A 178 0.78 2.34 -9.90
N ILE A 179 1.16 2.06 -11.15
CA ILE A 179 2.17 1.06 -11.49
C ILE A 179 3.44 1.82 -11.82
N ASN A 180 4.33 1.95 -10.81
CA ASN A 180 5.47 2.86 -10.89
C ASN A 180 6.53 2.36 -11.89
N ASN A 181 6.94 1.11 -11.75
CA ASN A 181 7.88 0.41 -12.65
C ASN A 181 7.69 -1.09 -12.52
N LEU A 182 8.07 -1.84 -13.56
CA LEU A 182 8.11 -3.30 -13.56
C LEU A 182 9.49 -3.74 -14.04
N GLU A 183 10.24 -4.42 -13.19
CA GLU A 183 11.58 -4.91 -13.42
C GLU A 183 11.73 -6.35 -12.93
N ALA A 184 12.72 -7.06 -13.40
CA ALA A 184 12.99 -8.43 -12.96
C ALA A 184 13.49 -8.41 -11.50
N ASP A 185 12.63 -8.77 -10.56
CA ASP A 185 12.92 -8.86 -9.14
C ASP A 185 12.15 -10.06 -8.55
N HIS A 186 12.43 -10.40 -7.27
CA HIS A 186 11.79 -11.51 -6.57
C HIS A 186 11.83 -12.84 -7.36
N LEU A 187 13.02 -13.18 -7.92
CA LEU A 187 13.22 -14.33 -8.80
C LEU A 187 13.02 -15.69 -8.12
N ASP A 188 12.96 -15.72 -6.81
CA ASP A 188 12.54 -16.87 -6.01
C ASP A 188 11.05 -17.20 -6.22
N PHE A 189 10.20 -16.21 -6.45
CA PHE A 189 8.79 -16.35 -6.78
C PHE A 189 8.56 -16.30 -8.30
N TYR A 190 9.09 -15.31 -9.00
CA TYR A 190 8.95 -15.08 -10.45
C TYR A 190 10.08 -15.77 -11.23
N LYS A 191 9.93 -17.06 -11.53
CA LYS A 191 10.99 -17.90 -12.14
C LYS A 191 11.41 -17.45 -13.53
N ASN A 192 10.50 -16.88 -14.32
CA ASN A 192 10.78 -16.33 -15.67
C ASN A 192 11.02 -14.80 -15.63
N GLY A 193 11.31 -14.25 -14.44
CA GLY A 193 11.65 -12.84 -14.25
C GLY A 193 10.54 -11.88 -14.67
N LEU A 194 10.89 -10.89 -15.49
CA LEU A 194 9.97 -9.83 -15.89
C LEU A 194 8.68 -10.33 -16.56
N ASP A 195 8.72 -11.44 -17.29
CA ASP A 195 7.55 -11.97 -17.98
C ASP A 195 6.49 -12.48 -17.01
N ASP A 196 6.90 -13.15 -15.94
CA ASP A 196 5.98 -13.58 -14.87
C ASP A 196 5.36 -12.39 -14.13
N ILE A 197 6.15 -11.33 -13.88
CA ILE A 197 5.67 -10.09 -13.27
C ILE A 197 4.62 -9.43 -14.18
N ILE A 198 4.91 -9.30 -15.48
CA ILE A 198 3.96 -8.73 -16.44
C ILE A 198 2.67 -9.56 -16.52
N ASN A 199 2.77 -10.89 -16.50
CA ASN A 199 1.60 -11.76 -16.49
C ASN A 199 0.76 -11.56 -15.21
N THR A 200 1.41 -11.43 -14.04
CA THR A 200 0.74 -11.11 -12.77
C THR A 200 0.02 -9.78 -12.84
N PHE A 201 0.67 -8.72 -13.36
CA PHE A 201 0.03 -7.43 -13.50
C PHE A 201 -1.06 -7.42 -14.59
N SER A 202 -0.94 -8.21 -15.64
CA SER A 202 -2.02 -8.41 -16.62
C SER A 202 -3.25 -9.04 -15.97
N ALA A 203 -3.07 -10.07 -15.14
CA ALA A 203 -4.14 -10.67 -14.36
C ALA A 203 -4.75 -9.68 -13.34
N PHE A 204 -3.91 -8.85 -12.69
CA PHE A 204 -4.35 -7.79 -11.80
C PHE A 204 -5.25 -6.79 -12.53
N LEU A 205 -4.83 -6.28 -13.69
CA LEU A 205 -5.62 -5.33 -14.49
C LEU A 205 -6.96 -5.94 -14.93
N ALA A 206 -6.97 -7.21 -15.34
CA ALA A 206 -8.19 -7.92 -15.73
C ALA A 206 -9.18 -8.11 -14.57
N ALA A 207 -8.69 -8.18 -13.32
CA ALA A 207 -9.51 -8.32 -12.11
C ALA A 207 -10.03 -6.98 -11.55
N LEU A 208 -9.57 -5.85 -12.07
CA LEU A 208 -10.03 -4.54 -11.62
C LEU A 208 -11.51 -4.32 -11.97
N LYS A 209 -12.22 -3.62 -11.09
CA LYS A 209 -13.62 -3.25 -11.33
C LYS A 209 -13.74 -2.29 -12.51
N SER A 210 -14.89 -2.32 -13.18
CA SER A 210 -15.19 -1.39 -14.29
C SER A 210 -14.97 0.06 -13.88
N GLY A 211 -14.33 0.83 -14.77
CA GLY A 211 -13.97 2.22 -14.55
C GLY A 211 -12.80 2.45 -13.60
N ALA A 212 -12.07 1.40 -13.22
CA ALA A 212 -10.77 1.56 -12.56
C ALA A 212 -9.72 2.13 -13.54
N LYS A 213 -8.76 2.89 -12.99
CA LYS A 213 -7.67 3.48 -13.77
C LYS A 213 -6.32 2.98 -13.28
N ALA A 214 -5.38 2.78 -14.22
CA ALA A 214 -3.99 2.47 -13.95
C ALA A 214 -3.12 3.61 -14.47
N VAL A 215 -2.56 4.41 -13.56
CA VAL A 215 -1.52 5.39 -13.88
C VAL A 215 -0.21 4.63 -14.04
N VAL A 216 0.42 4.81 -15.18
CA VAL A 216 1.59 4.01 -15.58
C VAL A 216 2.69 4.92 -16.08
N ASN A 217 3.87 4.83 -15.46
CA ASN A 217 5.06 5.53 -15.92
C ASN A 217 5.64 4.80 -17.15
N ILE A 218 5.57 5.42 -18.32
CA ILE A 218 6.03 4.81 -19.58
C ILE A 218 7.51 5.00 -19.87
N ASP A 219 8.27 5.66 -19.00
CA ASP A 219 9.73 5.69 -19.09
C ASP A 219 10.34 4.32 -18.74
N ASN A 220 9.56 3.45 -18.08
CA ASN A 220 9.95 2.09 -17.74
C ASN A 220 9.52 1.10 -18.85
N SER A 221 10.45 0.30 -19.34
CA SER A 221 10.21 -0.65 -20.43
C SER A 221 9.25 -1.79 -20.06
N GLY A 222 9.26 -2.25 -18.81
CA GLY A 222 8.31 -3.25 -18.31
C GLY A 222 6.88 -2.73 -18.36
N ASN A 223 6.67 -1.47 -17.98
CA ASN A 223 5.37 -0.82 -18.04
C ASN A 223 4.87 -0.66 -19.49
N THR A 224 5.75 -0.28 -20.43
CA THR A 224 5.36 -0.21 -21.85
C THR A 224 5.00 -1.57 -22.42
N LYS A 225 5.68 -2.64 -21.96
CA LYS A 225 5.34 -4.02 -22.33
C LYS A 225 4.00 -4.44 -21.72
N LEU A 226 3.71 -4.08 -20.46
CA LEU A 226 2.41 -4.33 -19.83
C LEU A 226 1.28 -3.69 -20.65
N ILE A 227 1.41 -2.42 -21.06
CA ILE A 227 0.39 -1.72 -21.88
C ILE A 227 0.16 -2.47 -23.19
N LYS A 228 1.23 -2.85 -23.91
CA LYS A 228 1.14 -3.58 -25.17
C LYS A 228 0.45 -4.94 -25.04
N ASN A 229 0.66 -5.63 -23.93
CA ASN A 229 0.06 -6.94 -23.67
C ASN A 229 -1.43 -6.85 -23.26
N ASN A 230 -1.92 -5.64 -22.90
CA ASN A 230 -3.29 -5.45 -22.41
C ASN A 230 -4.04 -4.37 -23.20
N PRO A 231 -4.20 -4.49 -24.54
CA PRO A 231 -4.82 -3.47 -25.39
C PRO A 231 -6.31 -3.25 -25.08
N ASP A 232 -6.95 -4.21 -24.44
CA ASP A 232 -8.38 -4.17 -24.09
C ASP A 232 -8.64 -3.43 -22.77
N PHE A 233 -7.64 -3.22 -21.94
CA PHE A 233 -7.80 -2.43 -20.70
C PHE A 233 -7.82 -0.94 -21.03
N LYS A 234 -9.02 -0.33 -20.97
CA LYS A 234 -9.25 1.10 -21.35
C LYS A 234 -8.92 2.10 -20.25
N GLY A 235 -8.47 1.62 -19.08
CA GLY A 235 -8.19 2.45 -17.91
C GLY A 235 -6.74 2.96 -17.80
N PHE A 236 -5.88 2.73 -18.80
CA PHE A 236 -4.52 3.25 -18.76
C PHE A 236 -4.48 4.77 -18.81
N VAL A 237 -3.68 5.34 -17.92
CA VAL A 237 -3.36 6.77 -17.83
C VAL A 237 -1.84 6.89 -17.82
N THR A 238 -1.24 7.43 -18.86
CA THR A 238 0.21 7.47 -19.02
C THR A 238 0.81 8.70 -18.35
N CYS A 239 1.96 8.53 -17.73
CA CYS A 239 2.81 9.62 -17.27
C CYS A 239 4.28 9.39 -17.67
N SER A 240 5.06 10.49 -17.80
CA SER A 240 6.47 10.42 -18.21
C SER A 240 7.22 11.67 -17.77
N THR A 241 8.50 11.48 -17.45
CA THR A 241 9.47 12.57 -17.28
C THR A 241 10.23 12.89 -18.56
N GLU A 242 10.15 12.03 -19.58
CA GLU A 242 10.93 12.12 -20.83
C GLU A 242 10.04 12.35 -22.07
N GLN A 243 8.91 11.65 -22.16
CA GLN A 243 8.07 11.64 -23.35
C GLN A 243 7.00 12.71 -23.33
N LYS A 244 6.70 13.30 -24.51
CA LYS A 244 5.74 14.40 -24.65
C LYS A 244 4.30 13.93 -24.88
N GLU A 245 4.13 12.78 -25.53
CA GLU A 245 2.81 12.25 -25.92
C GLU A 245 2.20 11.40 -24.80
N VAL A 246 2.00 12.02 -23.64
CA VAL A 246 1.41 11.41 -22.45
C VAL A 246 0.36 12.34 -21.84
N LYS A 247 -0.54 11.78 -21.04
CA LYS A 247 -1.53 12.59 -20.34
C LYS A 247 -0.91 13.49 -19.29
N TYR A 248 0.04 12.96 -18.49
CA TYR A 248 0.74 13.68 -17.44
C TYR A 248 2.25 13.67 -17.66
N ARG A 249 2.89 14.81 -17.49
CA ARG A 249 4.35 14.90 -17.62
C ARG A 249 4.97 15.89 -16.66
N ALA A 250 6.25 15.69 -16.35
CA ALA A 250 7.07 16.66 -15.66
C ALA A 250 7.85 17.51 -16.69
N GLU A 251 7.78 18.83 -16.55
CA GLU A 251 8.56 19.76 -17.37
C GLU A 251 9.45 20.63 -16.46
N ASN A 252 10.44 21.28 -17.06
CA ASN A 252 11.35 22.21 -16.37
C ASN A 252 11.94 21.62 -15.07
N ILE A 253 12.33 20.35 -15.14
CA ILE A 253 12.85 19.59 -13.99
C ILE A 253 14.16 20.23 -13.52
N LYS A 254 14.25 20.50 -12.21
CA LYS A 254 15.46 20.98 -11.53
C LYS A 254 15.81 20.00 -10.44
N LEU A 255 17.07 19.58 -10.42
CA LEU A 255 17.62 18.67 -9.42
C LEU A 255 18.73 19.39 -8.66
N ASP A 256 18.56 19.50 -7.35
CA ASP A 256 19.54 20.03 -6.41
C ASP A 256 20.04 18.92 -5.48
N VAL A 257 21.03 19.23 -4.65
CA VAL A 257 21.65 18.28 -3.71
C VAL A 257 20.64 17.72 -2.70
N LEU A 258 19.69 18.55 -2.25
CA LEU A 258 18.73 18.19 -1.18
C LEU A 258 17.27 18.31 -1.61
N SER A 259 17.01 18.73 -2.85
CA SER A 259 15.66 18.99 -3.33
C SER A 259 15.52 18.68 -4.81
N SER A 260 14.30 18.65 -5.28
CA SER A 260 13.95 18.65 -6.69
C SER A 260 12.66 19.40 -6.94
N SER A 261 12.47 19.92 -8.15
CA SER A 261 11.23 20.56 -8.53
C SER A 261 10.93 20.36 -10.01
N PHE A 262 9.66 20.47 -10.38
CA PHE A 262 9.22 20.37 -11.76
C PHE A 262 7.86 21.03 -11.97
N ASP A 263 7.55 21.39 -13.19
CA ASP A 263 6.23 21.84 -13.59
C ASP A 263 5.37 20.61 -13.93
N PHE A 264 4.24 20.47 -13.25
CA PHE A 264 3.28 19.38 -13.48
C PHE A 264 2.35 19.75 -14.61
N CYS A 265 2.41 18.99 -15.70
CA CYS A 265 1.61 19.20 -16.90
C CYS A 265 0.55 18.12 -17.08
N ALA A 266 -0.65 18.50 -17.44
CA ALA A 266 -1.73 17.62 -17.85
C ALA A 266 -2.27 18.03 -19.22
N ASN A 267 -2.37 17.08 -20.16
CA ASN A 267 -2.85 17.32 -21.53
C ASN A 267 -2.15 18.55 -22.19
N GLY A 268 -0.86 18.70 -21.99
CA GLY A 268 -0.06 19.78 -22.58
C GLY A 268 -0.19 21.14 -21.88
N LYS A 269 -0.87 21.23 -20.75
CA LYS A 269 -0.98 22.48 -19.96
C LYS A 269 -0.29 22.32 -18.61
N ILE A 270 0.50 23.30 -18.21
CA ILE A 270 1.07 23.38 -16.86
C ILE A 270 -0.06 23.69 -15.89
N LEU A 271 -0.26 22.83 -14.90
CA LEU A 271 -1.24 22.99 -13.82
C LEU A 271 -0.63 23.66 -12.58
N GLY A 272 0.67 23.50 -12.38
CA GLY A 272 1.38 24.06 -11.25
C GLY A 272 2.78 23.52 -11.11
N LYS A 273 3.53 24.05 -10.14
CA LYS A 273 4.87 23.58 -9.80
C LYS A 273 4.82 22.65 -8.60
N ILE A 274 5.56 21.55 -8.67
CA ILE A 274 5.77 20.62 -7.54
C ILE A 274 7.21 20.80 -7.06
N GLU A 275 7.35 20.99 -5.74
CA GLU A 275 8.63 21.11 -5.05
C GLU A 275 8.76 19.96 -4.03
N LEU A 276 9.91 19.30 -4.06
CA LEU A 276 10.22 18.15 -3.22
C LEU A 276 11.43 18.46 -2.34
N SER A 277 11.33 18.25 -1.04
CA SER A 277 12.46 18.32 -0.10
C SER A 277 13.32 17.06 -0.11
N ILE A 278 13.35 16.35 -1.24
CA ILE A 278 14.16 15.17 -1.50
C ILE A 278 14.71 15.23 -2.92
N PRO A 279 15.97 14.81 -3.14
CA PRO A 279 16.60 14.90 -4.46
C PRO A 279 16.28 13.69 -5.33
N GLY A 280 16.61 13.82 -6.61
CA GLY A 280 16.71 12.70 -7.55
C GLY A 280 15.53 12.53 -8.50
N MET A 281 15.86 12.13 -9.72
CA MET A 281 14.90 11.94 -10.82
C MET A 281 13.82 10.91 -10.46
N HIS A 282 14.18 9.83 -9.75
CA HIS A 282 13.23 8.83 -9.30
C HIS A 282 12.14 9.42 -8.37
N ASN A 283 12.47 10.43 -7.55
CA ASN A 283 11.49 11.11 -6.71
C ASN A 283 10.60 12.07 -7.51
N VAL A 284 11.13 12.68 -8.57
CA VAL A 284 10.33 13.44 -9.54
C VAL A 284 9.30 12.52 -10.20
N SER A 285 9.74 11.35 -10.70
CA SER A 285 8.86 10.35 -11.31
C SER A 285 7.80 9.83 -10.32
N ASN A 286 8.20 9.51 -9.09
CA ASN A 286 7.27 9.10 -8.02
C ASN A 286 6.20 10.18 -7.76
N ALA A 287 6.61 11.43 -7.59
CA ALA A 287 5.70 12.54 -7.33
C ALA A 287 4.77 12.85 -8.51
N LEU A 288 5.27 12.73 -9.74
CA LEU A 288 4.47 12.85 -10.97
C LEU A 288 3.35 11.79 -10.99
N GLY A 289 3.71 10.52 -10.73
CA GLY A 289 2.74 9.41 -10.68
C GLY A 289 1.68 9.62 -9.58
N VAL A 290 2.10 10.06 -8.39
CA VAL A 290 1.18 10.36 -7.28
C VAL A 290 0.24 11.52 -7.64
N ALA A 291 0.76 12.63 -8.20
CA ALA A 291 -0.06 13.76 -8.62
C ALA A 291 -1.07 13.34 -9.70
N ALA A 292 -0.65 12.54 -10.67
CA ALA A 292 -1.55 11.98 -11.67
C ALA A 292 -2.67 11.12 -11.04
N CYS A 293 -2.36 10.25 -10.07
CA CYS A 293 -3.36 9.47 -9.35
C CYS A 293 -4.37 10.35 -8.62
N LEU A 294 -3.91 11.41 -7.96
CA LEU A 294 -4.77 12.32 -7.20
C LEU A 294 -5.70 13.16 -8.12
N ILE A 295 -5.25 13.51 -9.31
CA ILE A 295 -6.10 14.20 -10.31
C ILE A 295 -7.15 13.24 -10.91
N GLU A 296 -6.81 11.95 -11.04
CA GLU A 296 -7.75 10.94 -11.56
C GLU A 296 -8.78 10.46 -10.52
N ALA A 297 -8.52 10.71 -9.23
CA ALA A 297 -9.43 10.38 -8.12
C ALA A 297 -10.57 11.40 -7.98
#